data_c72081c12ab5f47cbf501ce6dece3262
#
_entry.id   c72081c12ab5f47cbf501ce6dece3262
#
_cell.length_a   1.000
_cell.length_b   1.000
_cell.length_c   1.000
_cell.angle_alpha   90.00
_cell.angle_beta   90.00
_cell.angle_gamma   90.00
#
_symmetry.space_group_name_H-M   'P 1'
#
loop_
_entity.id
_entity.type
_entity.pdbx_description
1 polymer ?
#
loop_
_entity_poly.entity_id
_entity_poly.type
_entity_poly.pdbx_seq_one_letter_code
_entity_poly.pdbx_strand_id
1 'polypeptide(L)' 'MSVVNYRVVEHDGGWAYRVDGTFSETFPTHDAAFGAARRAACKQLQP' A
#
# COMPACT_ATOMS: atom_id res chain seq x y z
N MET A 1 -5.68 18.53 8.67
CA MET A 1 -5.86 17.07 8.59
C MET A 1 -5.18 16.53 7.35
N SER A 2 -4.32 15.56 7.50
CA SER A 2 -3.59 15.02 6.36
C SER A 2 -4.32 13.81 5.79
N VAL A 3 -4.29 13.71 4.47
CA VAL A 3 -4.88 12.58 3.76
C VAL A 3 -3.76 11.68 3.28
N VAL A 4 -3.85 10.41 3.63
CA VAL A 4 -2.85 9.44 3.22
C VAL A 4 -3.40 8.67 2.02
N ASN A 5 -2.69 8.78 0.90
CA ASN A 5 -3.08 8.08 -0.32
C ASN A 5 -2.21 6.86 -0.53
N TYR A 6 -2.85 5.71 -0.60
CA TYR A 6 -2.17 4.45 -0.91
C TYR A 6 -2.44 4.10 -2.36
N ARG A 7 -1.39 3.80 -3.11
CA ARG A 7 -1.51 3.42 -4.51
C ARG A 7 -0.86 2.07 -4.71
N VAL A 8 -1.54 1.19 -5.41
CA VAL A 8 -0.99 -0.11 -5.75
C VAL A 8 -0.41 -0.02 -7.15
N VAL A 9 0.88 -0.33 -7.27
CA VAL A 9 1.61 -0.19 -8.53
C VAL A 9 2.48 -1.41 -8.76
N GLU A 10 2.85 -1.64 -10.01
CA GLU A 10 3.85 -2.64 -10.34
C GLU A 10 5.21 -2.14 -9.87
N HIS A 11 5.97 -3.03 -9.22
CA HIS A 11 7.27 -2.65 -8.70
C HIS A 11 8.13 -3.89 -8.59
N ASP A 12 9.30 -3.83 -9.23
CA ASP A 12 10.34 -4.85 -9.07
C ASP A 12 9.83 -6.27 -9.33
N GLY A 13 9.05 -6.42 -10.40
CA GLY A 13 8.53 -7.72 -10.80
C GLY A 13 7.32 -8.20 -10.04
N GLY A 14 6.78 -7.39 -9.14
CA GLY A 14 5.60 -7.73 -8.37
C GLY A 14 4.70 -6.53 -8.23
N TRP A 15 3.91 -6.51 -7.16
CA TRP A 15 3.01 -5.41 -6.86
C TRP A 15 3.34 -4.87 -5.48
N ALA A 16 3.27 -3.56 -5.34
CA ALA A 16 3.52 -2.91 -4.06
C ALA A 16 2.56 -1.77 -3.89
N TYR A 17 2.32 -1.36 -2.65
CA TYR A 17 1.60 -0.11 -2.45
C TYR A 17 2.61 0.99 -2.13
N ARG A 18 2.27 2.18 -2.55
CA ARG A 18 3.11 3.35 -2.35
C ARG A 18 2.36 4.34 -1.48
N VAL A 19 3.04 4.87 -0.49
CA VAL A 19 2.50 5.90 0.39
C VAL A 19 3.61 6.88 0.72
N ASP A 20 3.36 8.16 0.53
CA ASP A 20 4.33 9.22 0.83
C ASP A 20 5.68 9.00 0.16
N GLY A 21 5.67 8.49 -1.07
CA GLY A 21 6.89 8.25 -1.81
C GLY A 21 7.67 7.03 -1.38
N THR A 22 7.12 6.26 -0.46
CA THR A 22 7.77 5.04 0.03
C THR A 22 6.99 3.82 -0.46
N PHE A 23 7.73 2.81 -0.93
CA PHE A 23 7.13 1.56 -1.39
C PHE A 23 7.10 0.54 -0.28
N SER A 24 6.05 -0.27 -0.26
CA SER A 24 5.99 -1.43 0.61
C SER A 24 6.84 -2.54 0.03
N GLU A 25 6.88 -3.68 0.74
CA GLU A 25 7.43 -4.88 0.16
C GLU A 25 6.60 -5.30 -1.05
N THR A 26 7.15 -6.15 -1.91
CA THR A 26 6.43 -6.60 -3.08
C THR A 26 5.54 -7.79 -2.76
N PHE A 27 4.43 -7.85 -3.47
CA PHE A 27 3.45 -8.93 -3.34
C PHE A 27 3.29 -9.60 -4.70
N PRO A 28 2.91 -10.88 -4.71
CA PRO A 28 2.79 -11.60 -5.99
C PRO A 28 1.60 -11.17 -6.85
N THR A 29 0.58 -10.56 -6.25
CA THR A 29 -0.60 -10.15 -7.01
C THR A 29 -1.03 -8.76 -6.60
N HIS A 30 -1.78 -8.12 -7.51
CA HIS A 30 -2.38 -6.82 -7.23
C HIS A 30 -3.30 -6.89 -6.01
N ASP A 31 -4.10 -7.95 -5.91
CA ASP A 31 -5.05 -8.09 -4.81
C ASP A 31 -4.35 -8.21 -3.47
N ALA A 32 -3.22 -8.92 -3.43
CA ALA A 32 -2.46 -9.07 -2.19
C ALA A 32 -1.91 -7.71 -1.74
N ALA A 33 -1.38 -6.93 -2.68
CA ALA A 33 -0.87 -5.60 -2.37
C ALA A 33 -2.00 -4.68 -1.92
N PHE A 34 -3.14 -4.76 -2.59
CA PHE A 34 -4.28 -3.93 -2.26
C PHE A 34 -4.80 -4.25 -0.85
N GLY A 35 -4.90 -5.52 -0.50
CA GLY A 35 -5.32 -5.93 0.83
C GLY A 35 -4.37 -5.46 1.91
N ALA A 36 -3.06 -5.53 1.63
CA ALA A 36 -2.06 -5.06 2.57
C ALA A 36 -2.16 -3.54 2.76
N ALA A 37 -2.39 -2.80 1.67
CA ALA A 37 -2.53 -1.36 1.73
C ALA A 37 -3.76 -0.98 2.57
N ARG A 38 -4.86 -1.70 2.39
CA ARG A 38 -6.07 -1.45 3.17
C ARG A 38 -5.83 -1.66 4.66
N ARG A 39 -5.12 -2.72 5.01
CA ARG A 39 -4.81 -2.99 6.42
C ARG A 39 -3.91 -1.91 7.00
N ALA A 40 -2.93 -1.46 6.23
CA ALA A 40 -2.04 -0.40 6.68
C ALA A 40 -2.80 0.91 6.89
N ALA A 41 -3.66 1.24 5.94
CA ALA A 41 -4.46 2.46 6.05
C ALA A 41 -5.40 2.40 7.25
N CYS A 42 -5.99 1.24 7.47
CA CYS A 42 -6.90 1.06 8.60
C CYS A 42 -6.18 1.26 9.93
N LYS A 43 -4.96 0.74 10.04
CA LYS A 43 -4.18 0.92 11.25
C LYS A 43 -3.84 2.38 11.49
N GLN A 44 -3.55 3.12 10.44
CA GLN A 44 -3.21 4.53 10.58
C GLN A 44 -4.40 5.38 10.98
N LEU A 45 -5.61 4.95 10.64
CA LEU A 45 -6.81 5.70 10.96
C LEU A 45 -7.35 5.40 12.35
N GLN A 46 -6.81 4.40 13.02
CA GLN A 46 -7.24 4.10 14.38
C GLN A 46 -6.63 5.09 15.35
N PRO A 47 -7.43 5.55 16.31
CA PRO A 47 -6.94 6.48 17.33
C PRO A 47 -5.95 5.82 18.27
#